data_3e165daf4ef3d6ca08c1f881402d32cf
#
_entry.id   3e165daf4ef3d6ca08c1f881402d32cf
#
_cell.length_a   1.000
_cell.length_b   1.000
_cell.length_c   1.000
_cell.angle_alpha   90.00
_cell.angle_beta   90.00
_cell.angle_gamma   90.00
#
_symmetry.space_group_name_H-M   'P 1'
#
loop_
_entity.id
_entity.type
_entity.pdbx_description
1 polymer ?
#
loop_
_entity_poly.entity_id
_entity_poly.type
_entity_poly.pdbx_seq_one_letter_code
_entity_poly.pdbx_strand_id
1 'polypeptide(L)'
;MIQNSGPVAMAVLVLLLIASLYSWSVILGKMSTFRKATRESQRFIRAFRKATRLQEMATVAEECKASPLAQVFEEVYETYKRQTGGSGPPRNLAPLERSAQTAASEAITSLERRLTWLATIASASPFVGLFGTVIGIVDAFHGLGTAGAATLRAVAPGISEALITTAAGLFVAIPAVVAYNQFTARIRVFACLLYTSHERRPQCPSPCRRDPRRD
;
A
#
# COMPACT_ATOMS: atom_id res chain seq x y z
N MET A 1 17.85 0.29 31.53
CA MET A 1 18.52 1.07 30.47
C MET A 1 17.65 2.21 29.92
N ILE A 2 16.33 2.11 29.91
CA ILE A 2 15.42 3.12 29.32
C ILE A 2 15.06 4.27 30.31
N GLN A 3 15.35 4.13 31.59
CA GLN A 3 14.93 5.10 32.63
C GLN A 3 15.81 6.36 32.76
N ASN A 4 16.93 6.44 32.06
CA ASN A 4 17.82 7.59 32.09
C ASN A 4 17.94 8.34 30.74
N SER A 5 17.11 7.97 29.77
CA SER A 5 17.06 8.60 28.45
C SER A 5 16.52 10.03 28.58
N GLY A 6 17.13 10.98 27.90
CA GLY A 6 16.58 12.33 27.81
C GLY A 6 15.13 12.33 27.33
N PRO A 7 14.28 13.27 27.79
CA PRO A 7 12.84 13.27 27.49
C PRO A 7 12.55 13.28 25.97
N VAL A 8 13.45 13.85 25.18
CA VAL A 8 13.32 13.91 23.71
C VAL A 8 13.59 12.56 23.08
N ALA A 9 14.61 11.81 23.49
CA ALA A 9 14.91 10.48 22.98
C ALA A 9 13.75 9.52 23.29
N MET A 10 13.16 9.60 24.49
CA MET A 10 11.99 8.83 24.85
C MET A 10 10.77 9.16 23.98
N ALA A 11 10.52 10.45 23.71
CA ALA A 11 9.42 10.88 22.83
C ALA A 11 9.59 10.35 21.41
N VAL A 12 10.82 10.37 20.86
CA VAL A 12 11.14 9.81 19.54
C VAL A 12 10.87 8.30 19.48
N LEU A 13 11.31 7.55 20.50
CA LEU A 13 11.08 6.10 20.55
C LEU A 13 9.59 5.76 20.65
N VAL A 14 8.80 6.48 21.46
CA VAL A 14 7.35 6.30 21.54
C VAL A 14 6.68 6.60 20.22
N LEU A 15 7.06 7.68 19.54
CA LEU A 15 6.54 8.03 18.21
C LEU A 15 6.84 6.93 17.18
N LEU A 16 8.07 6.41 17.16
CA LEU A 16 8.46 5.30 16.29
C LEU A 16 7.71 4.01 16.60
N LEU A 17 7.43 3.72 17.88
CA LEU A 17 6.64 2.58 18.30
C LEU A 17 5.20 2.69 17.79
N ILE A 18 4.58 3.85 17.92
CA ILE A 18 3.22 4.11 17.40
C ILE A 18 3.21 3.95 15.87
N ALA A 19 4.19 4.51 15.17
CA ALA A 19 4.34 4.39 13.73
C ALA A 19 4.52 2.93 13.29
N SER A 20 5.27 2.14 14.05
CA SER A 20 5.48 0.71 13.82
C SER A 20 4.16 -0.07 13.95
N LEU A 21 3.43 0.11 15.03
CA LEU A 21 2.14 -0.56 15.27
C LEU A 21 1.13 -0.22 14.17
N TYR A 22 1.05 1.05 13.78
CA TYR A 22 0.19 1.49 12.69
C TYR A 22 0.60 0.86 11.36
N SER A 23 1.91 0.86 11.03
CA SER A 23 2.44 0.24 9.82
C SER A 23 2.08 -1.25 9.74
N TRP A 24 2.29 -2.01 10.80
CA TRP A 24 1.91 -3.42 10.85
C TRP A 24 0.41 -3.64 10.70
N SER A 25 -0.43 -2.82 11.31
CA SER A 25 -1.88 -2.87 11.14
C SER A 25 -2.29 -2.69 9.68
N VAL A 26 -1.70 -1.70 8.99
CA VAL A 26 -1.95 -1.46 7.56
C VAL A 26 -1.46 -2.63 6.70
N ILE A 27 -0.26 -3.14 6.97
CA ILE A 27 0.34 -4.27 6.22
C ILE A 27 -0.55 -5.50 6.29
N LEU A 28 -0.94 -5.92 7.50
CA LEU A 28 -1.78 -7.10 7.71
C LEU A 28 -3.16 -6.94 7.09
N GLY A 29 -3.81 -5.79 7.30
CA GLY A 29 -5.11 -5.49 6.69
C GLY A 29 -5.06 -5.49 5.16
N LYS A 30 -4.07 -4.85 4.56
CA LYS A 30 -3.90 -4.82 3.10
C LYS A 30 -3.54 -6.20 2.53
N MET A 31 -2.71 -6.97 3.21
CA MET A 31 -2.36 -8.31 2.76
C MET A 31 -3.60 -9.20 2.62
N SER A 32 -4.51 -9.17 3.59
CA SER A 32 -5.76 -9.91 3.52
C SER A 32 -6.67 -9.41 2.39
N THR A 33 -6.80 -8.08 2.24
CA THR A 33 -7.59 -7.46 1.17
C THR A 33 -7.07 -7.85 -0.21
N PHE A 34 -5.75 -7.75 -0.45
CA PHE A 34 -5.18 -8.13 -1.74
C PHE A 34 -5.28 -9.63 -2.05
N ARG A 35 -5.11 -10.49 -1.04
CA ARG A 35 -5.33 -11.95 -1.23
C ARG A 35 -6.76 -12.24 -1.66
N LYS A 36 -7.73 -11.62 -0.99
CA LYS A 36 -9.15 -11.77 -1.31
C LYS A 36 -9.47 -11.20 -2.70
N ALA A 37 -9.05 -9.98 -2.99
CA ALA A 37 -9.22 -9.33 -4.28
C ALA A 37 -8.64 -10.17 -5.44
N THR A 38 -7.43 -10.70 -5.29
CA THR A 38 -6.78 -11.54 -6.31
C THR A 38 -7.56 -12.84 -6.53
N ARG A 39 -7.98 -13.52 -5.46
CA ARG A 39 -8.74 -14.78 -5.55
C ARG A 39 -10.10 -14.57 -6.23
N GLU A 40 -10.83 -13.55 -5.83
CA GLU A 40 -12.14 -13.23 -6.41
C GLU A 40 -12.00 -12.75 -7.86
N SER A 41 -10.99 -11.96 -8.20
CA SER A 41 -10.73 -11.55 -9.58
C SER A 41 -10.44 -12.74 -10.50
N GLN A 42 -9.68 -13.72 -10.03
CA GLN A 42 -9.42 -14.94 -10.80
C GLN A 42 -10.70 -15.78 -10.97
N ARG A 43 -11.56 -15.82 -9.94
CA ARG A 43 -12.87 -16.50 -10.02
C ARG A 43 -13.77 -15.80 -11.05
N PHE A 44 -13.84 -14.48 -10.99
CA PHE A 44 -14.62 -13.65 -11.90
C PHE A 44 -14.14 -13.81 -13.36
N ILE A 45 -12.84 -13.74 -13.64
CA ILE A 45 -12.28 -13.92 -14.98
C ILE A 45 -12.61 -15.32 -15.54
N ARG A 46 -12.53 -16.37 -14.71
CA ARG A 46 -12.87 -17.72 -15.11
C ARG A 46 -14.36 -17.86 -15.45
N ALA A 47 -15.24 -17.24 -14.67
CA ALA A 47 -16.66 -17.21 -14.93
C ALA A 47 -16.98 -16.42 -16.21
N PHE A 48 -16.33 -15.24 -16.37
CA PHE A 48 -16.49 -14.39 -17.56
C PHE A 48 -16.15 -15.10 -18.87
N ARG A 49 -15.13 -15.95 -18.88
CA ARG A 49 -14.75 -16.74 -20.07
C ARG A 49 -15.76 -17.85 -20.42
N LYS A 50 -16.58 -18.26 -19.47
CA LYS A 50 -17.57 -19.35 -19.65
C LYS A 50 -18.98 -18.84 -19.87
N ALA A 51 -19.27 -17.62 -19.46
CA ALA A 51 -20.61 -17.06 -19.51
C ALA A 51 -21.00 -16.70 -20.94
N THR A 52 -22.25 -17.05 -21.30
CA THR A 52 -22.86 -16.72 -22.58
C THR A 52 -23.80 -15.53 -22.46
N ARG A 53 -24.29 -15.23 -21.25
CA ARG A 53 -25.25 -14.15 -20.98
C ARG A 53 -24.72 -13.15 -19.96
N LEU A 54 -24.93 -11.85 -20.23
CA LEU A 54 -24.51 -10.76 -19.32
C LEU A 54 -25.24 -10.83 -17.96
N GLN A 55 -26.49 -11.32 -17.93
CA GLN A 55 -27.24 -11.47 -16.68
C GLN A 55 -26.62 -12.49 -15.71
N GLU A 56 -26.07 -13.59 -16.23
CA GLU A 56 -25.35 -14.60 -15.41
C GLU A 56 -24.08 -13.99 -14.80
N MET A 57 -23.46 -13.07 -15.52
CA MET A 57 -22.28 -12.37 -15.02
C MET A 57 -22.59 -11.35 -13.93
N ALA A 58 -23.78 -10.74 -13.95
CA ALA A 58 -24.21 -9.83 -12.90
C ALA A 58 -24.32 -10.54 -11.55
N THR A 59 -24.90 -11.75 -11.52
CA THR A 59 -24.98 -12.55 -10.27
C THR A 59 -23.59 -12.97 -9.76
N VAL A 60 -22.69 -13.34 -10.67
CA VAL A 60 -21.29 -13.67 -10.29
C VAL A 60 -20.54 -12.43 -9.78
N ALA A 61 -20.81 -11.25 -10.34
CA ALA A 61 -20.21 -10.01 -9.88
C ALA A 61 -20.64 -9.67 -8.43
N GLU A 62 -21.92 -9.88 -8.11
CA GLU A 62 -22.43 -9.71 -6.74
C GLU A 62 -21.78 -10.66 -5.71
N GLU A 63 -21.40 -11.87 -6.12
CA GLU A 63 -20.65 -12.81 -5.28
C GLU A 63 -19.18 -12.40 -5.10
N CYS A 64 -18.60 -11.66 -6.06
CA CYS A 64 -17.19 -11.31 -6.11
C CYS A 64 -16.92 -9.84 -5.75
N LYS A 65 -17.64 -9.26 -4.79
CA LYS A 65 -17.58 -7.82 -4.42
C LYS A 65 -16.19 -7.30 -4.04
N ALA A 66 -15.27 -8.14 -3.57
CA ALA A 66 -13.90 -7.73 -3.27
C ALA A 66 -13.00 -7.68 -4.53
N SER A 67 -13.50 -8.10 -5.70
CA SER A 67 -12.78 -8.02 -6.97
C SER A 67 -12.94 -6.63 -7.61
N PRO A 68 -11.85 -5.90 -7.89
CA PRO A 68 -11.92 -4.65 -8.63
C PRO A 68 -12.55 -4.82 -10.04
N LEU A 69 -12.31 -5.97 -10.67
CA LEU A 69 -12.89 -6.29 -11.99
C LEU A 69 -14.40 -6.46 -11.93
N ALA A 70 -14.91 -7.09 -10.87
CA ALA A 70 -16.34 -7.26 -10.67
C ALA A 70 -17.05 -5.93 -10.41
N GLN A 71 -16.43 -5.05 -9.61
CA GLN A 71 -16.95 -3.69 -9.35
C GLN A 71 -17.05 -2.86 -10.63
N VAL A 72 -16.02 -2.88 -11.48
CA VAL A 72 -16.04 -2.19 -12.77
C VAL A 72 -17.13 -2.79 -13.69
N PHE A 73 -17.25 -4.11 -13.73
CA PHE A 73 -18.29 -4.77 -14.52
C PHE A 73 -19.71 -4.38 -14.04
N GLU A 74 -19.95 -4.34 -12.75
CA GLU A 74 -21.24 -3.97 -12.15
C GLU A 74 -21.66 -2.56 -12.57
N GLU A 75 -20.75 -1.56 -12.47
CA GLU A 75 -21.01 -0.18 -12.86
C GLU A 75 -21.31 -0.04 -14.37
N VAL A 76 -20.54 -0.74 -15.20
CA VAL A 76 -20.76 -0.77 -16.65
C VAL A 76 -22.09 -1.46 -16.98
N TYR A 77 -22.43 -2.55 -16.30
CA TYR A 77 -23.67 -3.29 -16.50
C TYR A 77 -24.90 -2.47 -16.08
N GLU A 78 -24.81 -1.71 -15.00
CA GLU A 78 -25.87 -0.76 -14.62
C GLU A 78 -26.08 0.33 -15.67
N THR A 79 -25.00 0.89 -16.20
CA THR A 79 -25.07 1.88 -17.28
C THR A 79 -25.67 1.30 -18.56
N TYR A 80 -25.33 0.05 -18.90
CA TYR A 80 -25.92 -0.70 -19.99
C TYR A 80 -27.44 -0.90 -19.78
N LYS A 81 -27.85 -1.34 -18.59
CA LYS A 81 -29.23 -1.57 -18.22
C LYS A 81 -30.08 -0.29 -18.32
N ARG A 82 -29.54 0.85 -17.93
CA ARG A 82 -30.18 2.17 -18.05
C ARG A 82 -30.46 2.54 -19.53
N GLN A 83 -29.54 2.18 -20.45
CA GLN A 83 -29.72 2.50 -21.88
C GLN A 83 -30.67 1.59 -22.62
N THR A 84 -30.69 0.31 -22.29
CA THR A 84 -31.37 -0.74 -23.08
C THR A 84 -32.56 -1.36 -22.39
N GLY A 85 -32.84 -1.01 -21.13
CA GLY A 85 -33.83 -1.72 -20.31
C GLY A 85 -33.41 -3.16 -20.00
N GLY A 86 -32.17 -3.54 -20.26
CA GLY A 86 -31.62 -4.88 -19.99
C GLY A 86 -31.66 -5.83 -21.18
N SER A 87 -32.18 -5.40 -22.35
CA SER A 87 -32.30 -6.25 -23.55
C SER A 87 -31.92 -5.45 -24.82
N GLY A 88 -31.10 -6.05 -25.67
CA GLY A 88 -30.71 -5.47 -26.96
C GLY A 88 -29.34 -4.83 -27.01
N PRO A 89 -28.88 -4.39 -28.18
CA PRO A 89 -27.58 -3.74 -28.33
C PRO A 89 -27.60 -2.32 -27.72
N PRO A 90 -26.52 -1.86 -27.13
CA PRO A 90 -26.41 -0.50 -26.58
C PRO A 90 -26.50 0.54 -27.71
N ARG A 91 -27.29 1.60 -27.49
CA ARG A 91 -27.46 2.69 -28.47
C ARG A 91 -26.18 3.51 -28.66
N ASN A 92 -25.39 3.65 -27.61
CA ASN A 92 -24.15 4.41 -27.63
C ASN A 92 -23.11 3.75 -26.71
N LEU A 93 -21.91 3.51 -27.24
CA LEU A 93 -20.80 2.91 -26.48
C LEU A 93 -20.05 3.92 -25.62
N ALA A 94 -20.06 5.21 -25.98
CA ALA A 94 -19.28 6.24 -25.27
C ALA A 94 -19.65 6.39 -23.77
N PRO A 95 -20.93 6.32 -23.33
CA PRO A 95 -21.26 6.33 -21.90
C PRO A 95 -20.79 5.07 -21.16
N LEU A 96 -20.81 3.89 -21.81
CA LEU A 96 -20.31 2.66 -21.20
C LEU A 96 -18.79 2.73 -21.00
N GLU A 97 -18.09 3.24 -22.00
CA GLU A 97 -16.64 3.44 -21.95
C GLU A 97 -16.25 4.41 -20.84
N ARG A 98 -16.97 5.53 -20.73
CA ARG A 98 -16.76 6.51 -19.66
C ARG A 98 -17.03 5.91 -18.29
N SER A 99 -18.12 5.16 -18.12
CA SER A 99 -18.42 4.49 -16.84
C SER A 99 -17.36 3.46 -16.48
N ALA A 100 -16.84 2.70 -17.47
CA ALA A 100 -15.74 1.76 -17.24
C ALA A 100 -14.46 2.46 -16.78
N GLN A 101 -14.08 3.57 -17.40
CA GLN A 101 -12.90 4.36 -17.03
C GLN A 101 -13.03 4.96 -15.62
N THR A 102 -14.22 5.52 -15.31
CA THR A 102 -14.47 6.09 -13.98
C THR A 102 -14.42 5.00 -12.91
N ALA A 103 -15.14 3.89 -13.10
CA ALA A 103 -15.14 2.78 -12.16
C ALA A 103 -13.75 2.14 -11.99
N ALA A 104 -12.96 2.02 -13.07
CA ALA A 104 -11.59 1.53 -13.00
C ALA A 104 -10.69 2.46 -12.17
N SER A 105 -10.82 3.78 -12.36
CA SER A 105 -10.10 4.79 -11.59
C SER A 105 -10.46 4.74 -10.10
N GLU A 106 -11.74 4.63 -9.78
CA GLU A 106 -12.24 4.51 -8.41
C GLU A 106 -11.76 3.22 -7.74
N ALA A 107 -11.80 2.10 -8.44
CA ALA A 107 -11.31 0.82 -7.95
C ALA A 107 -9.81 0.88 -7.62
N ILE A 108 -8.98 1.50 -8.48
CA ILE A 108 -7.55 1.69 -8.24
C ILE A 108 -7.34 2.60 -7.03
N THR A 109 -8.02 3.74 -6.96
CA THR A 109 -7.92 4.68 -5.84
C THR A 109 -8.29 4.02 -4.50
N SER A 110 -9.30 3.16 -4.48
CA SER A 110 -9.68 2.40 -3.30
C SER A 110 -8.59 1.42 -2.85
N LEU A 111 -7.87 0.81 -3.79
CA LEU A 111 -6.73 -0.06 -3.51
C LEU A 111 -5.52 0.73 -3.01
N GLU A 112 -5.30 1.96 -3.46
CA GLU A 112 -4.22 2.85 -3.02
C GLU A 112 -4.47 3.47 -1.65
N ARG A 113 -5.71 3.54 -1.22
CA ARG A 113 -6.09 4.12 0.06
C ARG A 113 -5.28 3.50 1.21
N ARG A 114 -4.75 4.33 2.10
CA ARG A 114 -3.84 3.99 3.22
C ARG A 114 -2.41 3.62 2.81
N LEU A 115 -2.08 3.40 1.55
CA LEU A 115 -0.70 3.16 1.15
C LEU A 115 0.15 4.42 1.24
N THR A 116 -0.47 5.59 1.05
CA THR A 116 0.19 6.89 1.22
C THR A 116 0.78 7.06 2.62
N TRP A 117 0.05 6.66 3.67
CA TRP A 117 0.56 6.68 5.04
C TRP A 117 1.72 5.71 5.24
N LEU A 118 1.65 4.54 4.62
CA LEU A 118 2.74 3.56 4.67
C LEU A 118 4.00 4.09 3.99
N ALA A 119 3.86 4.79 2.86
CA ALA A 119 4.97 5.47 2.18
C ALA A 119 5.58 6.57 3.05
N THR A 120 4.73 7.38 3.71
CA THR A 120 5.19 8.45 4.61
C THR A 120 5.97 7.88 5.79
N ILE A 121 5.48 6.83 6.46
CA ILE A 121 6.20 6.17 7.55
C ILE A 121 7.51 5.61 7.05
N ALA A 122 7.50 4.93 5.89
CA ALA A 122 8.68 4.33 5.28
C ALA A 122 9.79 5.36 5.01
N SER A 123 9.44 6.54 4.53
CA SER A 123 10.39 7.60 4.21
C SER A 123 10.78 8.47 5.42
N ALA A 124 9.86 8.75 6.33
CA ALA A 124 10.09 9.65 7.45
C ALA A 124 10.79 8.98 8.65
N SER A 125 10.51 7.69 8.93
CA SER A 125 11.04 7.01 10.12
C SER A 125 12.56 7.02 10.24
N PRO A 126 13.37 6.86 9.17
CA PRO A 126 14.83 6.98 9.29
C PRO A 126 15.29 8.37 9.71
N PHE A 127 14.63 9.42 9.21
CA PHE A 127 14.95 10.81 9.57
C PHE A 127 14.55 11.13 11.01
N VAL A 128 13.42 10.59 11.48
CA VAL A 128 13.00 10.70 12.88
C VAL A 128 14.01 9.99 13.80
N GLY A 129 14.50 8.82 13.41
CA GLY A 129 15.57 8.12 14.13
C GLY A 129 16.87 8.93 14.15
N LEU A 130 17.28 9.49 13.02
CA LEU A 130 18.46 10.36 12.91
C LEU A 130 18.31 11.62 13.77
N PHE A 131 17.14 12.25 13.77
CA PHE A 131 16.86 13.39 14.64
C PHE A 131 17.06 13.02 16.11
N GLY A 132 16.58 11.84 16.52
CA GLY A 132 16.80 11.33 17.89
C GLY A 132 18.28 11.17 18.25
N THR A 133 19.13 10.72 17.30
CA THR A 133 20.58 10.64 17.58
C THR A 133 21.23 12.00 17.71
N VAL A 134 20.90 12.96 16.87
CA VAL A 134 21.48 14.31 16.92
C VAL A 134 21.16 14.95 18.27
N ILE A 135 19.92 14.94 18.71
CA ILE A 135 19.54 15.50 20.01
C ILE A 135 20.17 14.72 21.17
N GLY A 136 20.17 13.38 21.12
CA GLY A 136 20.76 12.56 22.18
C GLY A 136 22.27 12.78 22.34
N ILE A 137 22.99 13.02 21.25
CA ILE A 137 24.43 13.38 21.31
C ILE A 137 24.60 14.79 21.89
N VAL A 138 23.79 15.77 21.48
CA VAL A 138 23.81 17.13 22.03
C VAL A 138 23.58 17.10 23.55
N ASP A 139 22.57 16.36 24.00
CA ASP A 139 22.27 16.24 25.44
C ASP A 139 23.42 15.57 26.21
N ALA A 140 24.05 14.53 25.63
CA ALA A 140 25.20 13.86 26.24
C ALA A 140 26.40 14.81 26.45
N PHE A 141 26.69 15.67 25.47
CA PHE A 141 27.75 16.65 25.57
C PHE A 141 27.40 17.85 26.46
N HIS A 142 26.14 18.27 26.48
CA HIS A 142 25.68 19.34 27.38
C HIS A 142 25.87 18.95 28.86
N GLY A 143 25.54 17.68 29.21
CA GLY A 143 25.77 17.15 30.55
C GLY A 143 27.23 17.12 30.97
N LEU A 144 28.17 17.01 30.01
CA LEU A 144 29.60 17.02 30.28
C LEU A 144 30.12 18.41 30.70
N GLY A 145 29.58 19.47 30.09
CA GLY A 145 29.95 20.86 30.40
C GLY A 145 29.58 21.29 31.82
N THR A 146 28.58 20.69 32.40
CA THR A 146 28.10 21.02 33.76
C THR A 146 28.76 20.19 34.87
N ALA A 147 29.32 19.02 34.56
CA ALA A 147 29.85 18.07 35.57
C ALA A 147 31.32 18.21 35.89
N GLY A 148 32.08 19.13 35.26
CA GLY A 148 33.48 19.46 35.57
C GLY A 148 34.52 18.34 35.37
N ALA A 149 34.10 17.12 35.01
CA ALA A 149 34.98 15.98 34.76
C ALA A 149 34.73 15.44 33.36
N ALA A 150 35.52 15.90 32.39
CA ALA A 150 35.48 15.48 30.98
C ALA A 150 36.01 14.04 30.81
N THR A 151 35.19 13.03 31.16
CA THR A 151 35.57 11.65 30.94
C THR A 151 34.65 11.02 29.89
N LEU A 152 35.23 10.27 28.94
CA LEU A 152 34.48 9.52 27.92
C LEU A 152 33.40 8.60 28.54
N ARG A 153 33.65 8.12 29.76
CA ARG A 153 32.72 7.29 30.54
C ARG A 153 31.39 8.01 30.85
N ALA A 154 31.41 9.34 30.96
CA ALA A 154 30.24 10.13 31.28
C ALA A 154 29.30 10.29 30.07
N VAL A 155 29.82 10.36 28.84
CA VAL A 155 29.00 10.53 27.59
C VAL A 155 28.65 9.24 26.91
N ALA A 156 29.37 8.16 27.14
CA ALA A 156 29.17 6.88 26.49
C ALA A 156 27.74 6.34 26.59
N PRO A 157 27.02 6.40 27.73
CA PRO A 157 25.62 5.97 27.82
C PRO A 157 24.70 6.77 26.93
N GLY A 158 24.81 8.12 26.90
CA GLY A 158 23.97 8.99 26.07
C GLY A 158 24.18 8.77 24.57
N ILE A 159 25.43 8.57 24.14
CA ILE A 159 25.75 8.23 22.75
C ILE A 159 25.14 6.86 22.37
N SER A 160 25.27 5.87 23.27
CA SER A 160 24.69 4.53 23.03
C SER A 160 23.18 4.59 22.88
N GLU A 161 22.48 5.33 23.71
CA GLU A 161 21.03 5.53 23.62
C GLU A 161 20.64 6.27 22.33
N ALA A 162 21.41 7.30 21.96
CA ALA A 162 21.20 8.00 20.71
C ALA A 162 21.25 7.04 19.51
N LEU A 163 22.23 6.16 19.42
CA LEU A 163 22.36 5.19 18.33
C LEU A 163 21.18 4.20 18.27
N ILE A 164 20.59 3.86 19.40
CA ILE A 164 19.41 3.00 19.47
C ILE A 164 18.21 3.66 18.77
N THR A 165 18.04 4.98 18.85
CA THR A 165 16.92 5.67 18.19
C THR A 165 17.01 5.60 16.66
N THR A 166 18.21 5.69 16.07
CA THR A 166 18.39 5.47 14.62
C THR A 166 18.13 4.02 14.24
N ALA A 167 18.64 3.06 15.00
CA ALA A 167 18.36 1.65 14.75
C ALA A 167 16.85 1.35 14.79
N ALA A 168 16.12 1.93 15.75
CA ALA A 168 14.67 1.82 15.84
C ALA A 168 13.97 2.46 14.62
N GLY A 169 14.41 3.63 14.16
CA GLY A 169 13.88 4.28 12.97
C GLY A 169 14.01 3.42 11.71
N LEU A 170 15.17 2.79 11.51
CA LEU A 170 15.43 1.88 10.41
C LEU A 170 14.59 0.59 10.54
N PHE A 171 14.46 0.04 11.74
CA PHE A 171 13.65 -1.14 11.99
C PHE A 171 12.17 -0.93 11.64
N VAL A 172 11.64 0.27 11.84
CA VAL A 172 10.27 0.64 11.44
C VAL A 172 10.17 0.85 9.93
N ALA A 173 11.16 1.51 9.33
CA ALA A 173 11.15 1.89 7.92
C ALA A 173 11.25 0.69 6.98
N ILE A 174 12.14 -0.28 7.24
CA ILE A 174 12.43 -1.38 6.32
C ILE A 174 11.19 -2.22 5.98
N PRO A 175 10.40 -2.72 6.95
CA PRO A 175 9.18 -3.46 6.64
C PRO A 175 8.14 -2.61 5.89
N ALA A 176 8.05 -1.32 6.23
CA ALA A 176 7.11 -0.41 5.59
C ALA A 176 7.44 -0.17 4.12
N VAL A 177 8.73 0.06 3.76
CA VAL A 177 9.20 0.20 2.38
C VAL A 177 8.93 -1.07 1.58
N VAL A 178 9.30 -2.23 2.12
CA VAL A 178 9.11 -3.53 1.44
C VAL A 178 7.63 -3.77 1.15
N ALA A 179 6.78 -3.57 2.14
CA ALA A 179 5.34 -3.75 2.00
C ALA A 179 4.73 -2.76 0.99
N TYR A 180 5.09 -1.48 1.07
CA TYR A 180 4.65 -0.45 0.13
C TYR A 180 5.00 -0.83 -1.32
N ASN A 181 6.23 -1.21 -1.58
CA ASN A 181 6.68 -1.60 -2.92
C ASN A 181 5.92 -2.82 -3.44
N GLN A 182 5.69 -3.83 -2.60
CA GLN A 182 4.93 -5.02 -2.99
C GLN A 182 3.47 -4.70 -3.29
N PHE A 183 2.81 -3.86 -2.49
CA PHE A 183 1.41 -3.49 -2.73
C PHE A 183 1.29 -2.62 -3.98
N THR A 184 2.18 -1.66 -4.19
CA THR A 184 2.20 -0.82 -5.40
C THR A 184 2.40 -1.66 -6.66
N ALA A 185 3.29 -2.65 -6.62
CA ALA A 185 3.48 -3.58 -7.74
C ALA A 185 2.19 -4.36 -8.05
N ARG A 186 1.46 -4.83 -7.03
CA ARG A 186 0.17 -5.53 -7.22
C ARG A 186 -0.91 -4.61 -7.80
N ILE A 187 -0.99 -3.36 -7.35
CA ILE A 187 -1.94 -2.38 -7.88
C ILE A 187 -1.67 -2.13 -9.36
N ARG A 188 -0.41 -2.01 -9.78
CA ARG A 188 -0.05 -1.85 -11.20
C ARG A 188 -0.53 -3.03 -12.06
N VAL A 189 -0.50 -4.25 -11.54
CA VAL A 189 -1.04 -5.42 -12.24
C VAL A 189 -2.55 -5.30 -12.40
N PHE A 190 -3.29 -4.90 -11.37
CA PHE A 190 -4.74 -4.65 -11.48
C PHE A 190 -5.05 -3.51 -12.44
N ALA A 191 -4.31 -2.40 -12.37
CA ALA A 191 -4.45 -1.29 -13.30
C ALA A 191 -4.24 -1.75 -14.76
N CYS A 192 -3.18 -2.52 -15.02
CA CYS A 192 -2.93 -3.09 -16.33
C CYS A 192 -4.12 -3.95 -16.82
N LEU A 193 -4.67 -4.81 -15.99
CA LEU A 193 -5.83 -5.65 -16.34
C LEU A 193 -7.09 -4.84 -16.65
N LEU A 194 -7.30 -3.73 -15.94
CA LEU A 194 -8.46 -2.85 -16.13
C LEU A 194 -8.34 -1.98 -17.40
N TYR A 195 -7.13 -1.51 -17.73
CA TYR A 195 -6.91 -0.62 -18.89
C TYR A 195 -6.61 -1.35 -20.20
N THR A 196 -6.06 -2.59 -20.19
CA THR A 196 -5.74 -3.34 -21.43
C THR A 196 -6.94 -3.82 -22.22
N SER A 197 -8.16 -3.71 -21.70
CA SER A 197 -9.37 -3.97 -22.46
C SER A 197 -9.67 -2.90 -23.53
N HIS A 198 -9.03 -1.74 -23.48
CA HIS A 198 -9.36 -0.58 -24.32
C HIS A 198 -8.31 -0.24 -25.39
N GLU A 199 -7.04 -0.53 -25.20
CA GLU A 199 -5.97 -0.13 -26.12
C GLU A 199 -5.26 -1.35 -26.72
N ARG A 200 -5.32 -1.47 -28.05
CA ARG A 200 -4.68 -2.56 -28.82
C ARG A 200 -3.14 -2.59 -28.75
N ARG A 201 -2.51 -1.86 -27.85
CA ARG A 201 -1.07 -1.94 -27.57
C ARG A 201 -0.83 -1.94 -26.06
N PRO A 202 -0.55 -3.09 -25.46
CA PRO A 202 -0.17 -3.13 -24.05
C PRO A 202 1.26 -2.58 -23.89
N GLN A 203 1.40 -1.36 -23.41
CA GLN A 203 2.61 -0.90 -22.73
C GLN A 203 2.59 -1.38 -21.29
N CYS A 204 2.36 -2.67 -21.09
CA CYS A 204 2.54 -3.27 -19.77
C CYS A 204 4.04 -3.48 -19.52
N PRO A 205 4.59 -2.97 -18.39
CA PRO A 205 5.95 -3.34 -17.99
C PRO A 205 6.05 -4.85 -17.82
N SER A 206 7.13 -5.40 -18.28
CA SER A 206 7.49 -6.81 -18.46
C SER A 206 7.26 -7.87 -17.34
N PRO A 207 6.65 -7.63 -16.18
CA PRO A 207 6.36 -8.75 -15.27
C PRO A 207 5.17 -9.62 -15.68
N CYS A 208 4.40 -9.27 -16.72
CA CYS A 208 3.30 -10.11 -17.21
C CYS A 208 3.72 -11.15 -18.27
N ARG A 209 4.95 -11.13 -18.75
CA ARG A 209 5.47 -12.14 -19.65
C ARG A 209 6.19 -13.23 -18.85
N ARG A 210 5.45 -14.20 -18.33
CA ARG A 210 6.04 -15.51 -18.08
C ARG A 210 6.41 -16.10 -19.44
N ASP A 211 7.70 -16.16 -19.71
CA ASP A 211 8.25 -16.91 -20.83
C ASP A 211 7.92 -18.40 -20.63
N PRO A 212 7.13 -19.04 -21.53
CA PRO A 212 6.79 -20.44 -21.40
C PRO A 212 7.96 -21.38 -21.77
N ARG A 213 9.20 -20.89 -21.92
CA ARG A 213 10.38 -21.67 -22.32
C ARG A 213 11.44 -21.80 -21.22
N ARG A 214 11.09 -21.61 -19.95
CA ARG A 214 11.96 -21.92 -18.81
C ARG A 214 11.24 -22.90 -17.87
N ASP A 215 11.13 -24.11 -18.30
CA ASP A 215 11.11 -25.35 -17.55
C ASP A 215 11.98 -26.35 -18.29
#